data_82fb16a9d91ffd50b68a4b043f2d2ddf
#
_entry.id   82fb16a9d91ffd50b68a4b043f2d2ddf
#
_cell.length_a   1.000
_cell.length_b   1.000
_cell.length_c   1.000
_cell.angle_alpha   90.00
_cell.angle_beta   90.00
_cell.angle_gamma   90.00
#
_symmetry.space_group_name_H-M   'P 1'
#
loop_
_entity.id
_entity.type
_entity.pdbx_description
1 polymer ?
#
loop_
_entity_poly.entity_id
_entity_poly.type
_entity_poly.pdbx_seq_one_letter_code
_entity_poly.pdbx_strand_id
1 'polypeptide(L)'
;MCVSVHASAEGVYDDPRTYELAFGFREFEKEAHFMSALSERMGTGRPMTSLLELGAGPAWHSTATATALPGAVAVAVDNAAPMLARARERVAHAKLTDRVAVVEGDMTSLDATAVIEEATKMNQDAARGEFILITVWAIG
;
A
#
# COMPACT_ATOMS: atom_id res chain seq x y z
N MET A 1 -4.25 -36.44 -21.68
CA MET A 1 -3.94 -36.36 -20.24
C MET A 1 -3.93 -34.87 -19.89
N CYS A 2 -5.04 -34.33 -19.40
CA CYS A 2 -5.14 -32.93 -19.01
C CYS A 2 -4.59 -32.77 -17.59
N VAL A 3 -3.43 -32.15 -17.44
CA VAL A 3 -2.94 -31.76 -16.10
C VAL A 3 -3.68 -30.50 -15.72
N SER A 4 -4.67 -30.62 -14.87
CA SER A 4 -5.35 -29.50 -14.24
C SER A 4 -4.40 -28.92 -13.19
N VAL A 5 -3.68 -27.86 -13.53
CA VAL A 5 -2.94 -27.07 -12.55
C VAL A 5 -3.96 -26.18 -11.82
N HIS A 6 -4.48 -26.67 -10.73
CA HIS A 6 -5.13 -25.83 -9.74
C HIS A 6 -4.02 -25.10 -8.97
N ALA A 7 -3.59 -23.97 -9.48
CA ALA A 7 -2.86 -23.01 -8.66
C ALA A 7 -3.90 -22.48 -7.65
N SER A 8 -3.82 -22.93 -6.42
CA SER A 8 -4.56 -22.31 -5.33
C SER A 8 -4.10 -20.85 -5.23
N ALA A 9 -5.04 -19.93 -5.06
CA ALA A 9 -4.73 -18.50 -4.91
C ALA A 9 -3.73 -18.23 -3.75
N GLU A 10 -3.62 -19.12 -2.79
CA GLU A 10 -2.66 -19.11 -1.69
C GLU A 10 -1.20 -19.04 -2.18
N GLY A 11 -0.82 -19.77 -3.24
CA GLY A 11 0.57 -19.83 -3.69
C GLY A 11 1.11 -18.52 -4.30
N VAL A 12 0.25 -17.62 -4.79
CA VAL A 12 0.71 -16.34 -5.38
C VAL A 12 1.12 -15.33 -4.30
N TYR A 13 0.49 -15.38 -3.14
CA TYR A 13 0.81 -14.48 -2.02
C TYR A 13 1.99 -14.97 -1.17
N ASP A 14 2.35 -16.25 -1.29
CA ASP A 14 3.51 -16.83 -0.63
C ASP A 14 4.82 -16.54 -1.36
N ASP A 15 4.76 -16.17 -2.66
CA ASP A 15 5.92 -15.81 -3.46
C ASP A 15 5.80 -14.39 -4.04
N PRO A 16 6.38 -13.38 -3.37
CA PRO A 16 6.35 -11.99 -3.84
C PRO A 16 6.93 -11.80 -5.25
N ARG A 17 7.86 -12.64 -5.70
CA ARG A 17 8.45 -12.53 -7.04
C ARG A 17 7.45 -12.91 -8.11
N THR A 18 6.74 -13.99 -7.92
CA THR A 18 5.66 -14.40 -8.84
C THR A 18 4.56 -13.34 -8.86
N TYR A 19 4.19 -12.79 -7.70
CA TYR A 19 3.25 -11.68 -7.59
C TYR A 19 3.73 -10.45 -8.39
N GLU A 20 4.98 -10.06 -8.23
CA GLU A 20 5.57 -8.91 -8.94
C GLU A 20 5.63 -9.12 -10.46
N LEU A 21 5.89 -10.33 -10.93
CA LEU A 21 5.84 -10.66 -12.36
C LEU A 21 4.42 -10.55 -12.92
N ALA A 22 3.42 -10.98 -12.16
CA ALA A 22 2.02 -10.95 -12.57
C ALA A 22 1.43 -9.54 -12.61
N PHE A 23 1.80 -8.67 -11.67
CA PHE A 23 1.15 -7.38 -11.46
C PHE A 23 2.06 -6.15 -11.62
N GLY A 24 3.37 -6.33 -11.79
CA GLY A 24 4.37 -5.26 -11.87
C GLY A 24 4.34 -4.43 -13.14
N PHE A 25 3.47 -4.73 -14.11
CA PHE A 25 3.28 -3.96 -15.35
C PHE A 25 2.52 -2.65 -15.14
N ARG A 26 1.95 -2.42 -13.96
CA ARG A 26 1.14 -1.24 -13.63
C ARG A 26 2.02 -0.01 -13.45
N GLU A 27 1.47 1.16 -13.76
CA GLU A 27 2.14 2.45 -13.61
C GLU A 27 1.73 3.12 -12.29
N PHE A 28 2.19 2.58 -11.17
CA PHE A 28 1.77 2.95 -9.82
C PHE A 28 1.92 4.44 -9.50
N GLU A 29 2.93 5.13 -10.02
CA GLU A 29 3.09 6.57 -9.83
C GLU A 29 1.99 7.37 -10.55
N LYS A 30 1.58 6.96 -11.75
CA LYS A 30 0.44 7.58 -12.44
C LYS A 30 -0.87 7.33 -11.68
N GLU A 31 -1.02 6.14 -11.12
CA GLU A 31 -2.15 5.82 -10.27
C GLU A 31 -2.17 6.68 -8.99
N ALA A 32 -1.02 6.94 -8.36
CA ALA A 32 -0.91 7.84 -7.22
C ALA A 32 -1.33 9.28 -7.57
N HIS A 33 -0.89 9.80 -8.69
CA HIS A 33 -1.34 11.12 -9.17
C HIS A 33 -2.84 11.15 -9.47
N PHE A 34 -3.37 10.11 -10.10
CA PHE A 34 -4.81 10.01 -10.37
C PHE A 34 -5.62 10.00 -9.08
N MET A 35 -5.21 9.22 -8.08
CA MET A 35 -5.87 9.15 -6.77
C MET A 35 -5.84 10.50 -6.05
N SER A 36 -4.71 11.20 -6.11
CA SER A 36 -4.58 12.53 -5.52
C SER A 36 -5.53 13.54 -6.20
N ALA A 37 -5.59 13.54 -7.53
CA ALA A 37 -6.50 14.40 -8.28
C ALA A 37 -7.98 14.06 -8.00
N LEU A 38 -8.31 12.78 -7.85
CA LEU A 38 -9.66 12.34 -7.51
C LEU A 38 -10.06 12.80 -6.10
N SER A 39 -9.16 12.67 -5.13
CA SER A 39 -9.35 13.17 -3.77
C SER A 39 -9.62 14.67 -3.73
N GLU A 40 -8.82 15.44 -4.46
CA GLU A 40 -8.99 16.88 -4.55
C GLU A 40 -10.36 17.27 -5.15
N ARG A 41 -10.78 16.58 -6.21
CA ARG A 41 -12.04 16.91 -6.91
C ARG A 41 -13.30 16.45 -6.17
N MET A 42 -13.25 15.30 -5.50
CA MET A 42 -14.45 14.65 -4.96
C MET A 42 -14.54 14.67 -3.45
N GLY A 43 -13.50 15.04 -2.75
CA GLY A 43 -13.44 14.92 -1.30
C GLY A 43 -13.03 16.21 -0.61
N THR A 44 -11.75 16.33 -0.35
CA THR A 44 -11.20 17.34 0.56
C THR A 44 -10.97 18.72 -0.06
N GLY A 45 -11.00 18.84 -1.39
CA GLY A 45 -10.56 20.04 -2.12
C GLY A 45 -9.05 20.27 -2.04
N ARG A 46 -8.28 19.27 -1.59
CA ARG A 46 -6.82 19.32 -1.43
C ARG A 46 -6.16 18.05 -1.99
N PRO A 47 -4.91 18.14 -2.46
CA PRO A 47 -4.14 16.96 -2.83
C PRO A 47 -4.02 15.95 -1.69
N MET A 48 -3.87 14.70 -2.04
CA MET A 48 -3.67 13.61 -1.08
C MET A 48 -2.35 13.79 -0.32
N THR A 49 -2.41 13.77 1.00
CA THR A 49 -1.24 13.86 1.89
C THR A 49 -0.96 12.59 2.67
N SER A 50 -1.93 11.67 2.71
CA SER A 50 -1.80 10.39 3.43
C SER A 50 -2.58 9.28 2.74
N LEU A 51 -2.01 8.08 2.75
CA LEU A 51 -2.57 6.87 2.15
C LEU A 51 -2.62 5.75 3.18
N LEU A 52 -3.75 5.05 3.26
CA LEU A 52 -3.85 3.75 3.90
C LEU A 52 -4.10 2.69 2.82
N GLU A 53 -3.14 1.78 2.64
CA GLU A 53 -3.22 0.68 1.69
C GLU A 53 -3.48 -0.62 2.45
N LEU A 54 -4.66 -1.21 2.25
CA LEU A 54 -5.05 -2.49 2.85
C LEU A 54 -4.84 -3.64 1.86
N GLY A 55 -4.28 -4.75 2.34
CA GLY A 55 -3.84 -5.84 1.47
C GLY A 55 -2.68 -5.38 0.58
N ALA A 56 -1.73 -4.67 1.17
CA ALA A 56 -0.72 -3.91 0.45
C ALA A 56 0.27 -4.77 -0.35
N GLY A 57 0.36 -6.07 -0.05
CA GLY A 57 1.35 -6.92 -0.67
C GLY A 57 2.76 -6.33 -0.57
N PRO A 58 3.47 -6.16 -1.71
CA PRO A 58 4.80 -5.55 -1.73
C PRO A 58 4.81 -4.01 -1.55
N ALA A 59 3.70 -3.38 -1.17
CA ALA A 59 3.54 -1.94 -0.92
C ALA A 59 3.86 -1.03 -2.12
N TRP A 60 3.40 -1.40 -3.29
CA TRP A 60 3.66 -0.60 -4.50
C TRP A 60 2.98 0.75 -4.49
N HIS A 61 1.68 0.81 -4.14
CA HIS A 61 0.96 2.10 -4.10
C HIS A 61 1.49 3.00 -2.99
N SER A 62 1.78 2.45 -1.82
CA SER A 62 2.38 3.21 -0.72
C SER A 62 3.71 3.82 -1.11
N THR A 63 4.59 3.03 -1.74
CA THR A 63 5.90 3.49 -2.21
C THR A 63 5.76 4.52 -3.32
N ALA A 64 4.90 4.25 -4.31
CA ALA A 64 4.65 5.15 -5.43
C ALA A 64 4.04 6.48 -4.98
N THR A 65 3.10 6.45 -4.02
CA THR A 65 2.50 7.65 -3.45
C THR A 65 3.54 8.52 -2.77
N ALA A 66 4.37 7.94 -1.90
CA ALA A 66 5.43 8.69 -1.23
C ALA A 66 6.51 9.20 -2.19
N THR A 67 6.73 8.52 -3.32
CA THR A 67 7.67 8.97 -4.36
C THR A 67 7.08 10.10 -5.19
N ALA A 68 5.85 9.94 -5.67
CA ALA A 68 5.23 10.86 -6.63
C ALA A 68 4.67 12.14 -5.98
N LEU A 69 4.26 12.07 -4.70
CA LEU A 69 3.63 13.18 -3.99
C LEU A 69 4.55 13.65 -2.85
N PRO A 70 5.26 14.79 -3.04
CA PRO A 70 6.14 15.32 -2.00
C PRO A 70 5.41 15.58 -0.68
N GLY A 71 5.97 15.07 0.41
CA GLY A 71 5.39 15.20 1.75
C GLY A 71 4.27 14.21 2.07
N ALA A 72 3.78 13.43 1.11
CA ALA A 72 2.79 12.38 1.40
C ALA A 72 3.41 11.23 2.20
N VAL A 73 2.61 10.69 3.13
CA VAL A 73 2.94 9.51 3.92
C VAL A 73 2.00 8.36 3.61
N ALA A 74 2.42 7.12 3.85
CA ALA A 74 1.59 5.95 3.65
C ALA A 74 1.74 4.93 4.77
N VAL A 75 0.65 4.24 5.07
CA VAL A 75 0.63 3.05 5.92
C VAL A 75 0.18 1.87 5.05
N ALA A 76 1.06 0.91 4.88
CA ALA A 76 0.82 -0.32 4.12
C ALA A 76 0.53 -1.46 5.10
N VAL A 77 -0.66 -2.05 5.02
CA VAL A 77 -1.11 -3.14 5.89
C VAL A 77 -1.27 -4.42 5.10
N ASP A 78 -0.64 -5.49 5.56
CA ASP A 78 -0.81 -6.84 5.01
C ASP A 78 -0.67 -7.88 6.13
N ASN A 79 -1.16 -9.09 5.92
CA ASN A 79 -1.03 -10.20 6.87
C ASN A 79 -0.09 -11.31 6.38
N ALA A 80 0.38 -11.25 5.14
CA ALA A 80 1.29 -12.23 4.57
C ALA A 80 2.76 -11.89 4.87
N ALA A 81 3.41 -12.66 5.71
CA ALA A 81 4.79 -12.42 6.13
C ALA A 81 5.78 -12.26 4.95
N PRO A 82 5.73 -13.07 3.86
CA PRO A 82 6.59 -12.85 2.71
C PRO A 82 6.36 -11.50 2.01
N MET A 83 5.11 -11.07 1.91
CA MET A 83 4.75 -9.78 1.33
C MET A 83 5.25 -8.61 2.19
N LEU A 84 5.08 -8.69 3.51
CA LEU A 84 5.60 -7.70 4.45
C LEU A 84 7.13 -7.58 4.39
N ALA A 85 7.84 -8.69 4.28
CA ALA A 85 9.29 -8.67 4.10
C ALA A 85 9.67 -7.93 2.81
N ARG A 86 9.00 -8.24 1.72
CA ARG A 86 9.23 -7.60 0.42
C ARG A 86 8.86 -6.10 0.43
N ALA A 87 7.77 -5.75 1.10
CA ALA A 87 7.37 -4.36 1.28
C ALA A 87 8.45 -3.55 2.03
N ARG A 88 8.98 -4.10 3.13
CA ARG A 88 10.06 -3.45 3.90
C ARG A 88 11.34 -3.27 3.08
N GLU A 89 11.74 -4.28 2.30
CA GLU A 89 12.86 -4.17 1.37
C GLU A 89 12.65 -3.05 0.35
N ARG A 90 11.48 -2.97 -0.26
CA ARG A 90 11.11 -1.93 -1.24
C ARG A 90 11.19 -0.54 -0.63
N VAL A 91 10.57 -0.35 0.54
CA VAL A 91 10.56 0.93 1.25
C VAL A 91 11.99 1.37 1.62
N ALA A 92 12.81 0.45 2.11
CA ALA A 92 14.21 0.73 2.45
C ALA A 92 15.03 1.08 1.22
N HIS A 93 14.88 0.32 0.11
CA HIS A 93 15.58 0.58 -1.15
C HIS A 93 15.21 1.95 -1.74
N ALA A 94 13.94 2.34 -1.64
CA ALA A 94 13.46 3.65 -2.07
C ALA A 94 13.81 4.79 -1.09
N LYS A 95 14.43 4.50 0.06
CA LYS A 95 14.77 5.45 1.13
C LYS A 95 13.55 6.21 1.66
N LEU A 96 12.44 5.48 1.84
CA LEU A 96 11.15 6.02 2.26
C LEU A 96 10.74 5.56 3.67
N THR A 97 11.66 5.06 4.48
CA THR A 97 11.38 4.54 5.84
C THR A 97 10.84 5.59 6.81
N ASP A 98 11.01 6.85 6.52
CA ASP A 98 10.47 8.00 7.24
C ASP A 98 9.06 8.41 6.77
N ARG A 99 8.59 7.89 5.65
CA ARG A 99 7.30 8.26 5.04
C ARG A 99 6.37 7.09 4.71
N VAL A 100 6.86 5.86 4.80
CA VAL A 100 6.06 4.65 4.56
C VAL A 100 6.24 3.68 5.71
N ALA A 101 5.17 3.43 6.46
CA ALA A 101 5.12 2.39 7.49
C ALA A 101 4.56 1.09 6.90
N VAL A 102 5.19 -0.04 7.21
CA VAL A 102 4.72 -1.38 6.83
C VAL A 102 4.28 -2.10 8.10
N VAL A 103 2.98 -2.33 8.21
CA VAL A 103 2.32 -2.85 9.40
C VAL A 103 1.73 -4.23 9.10
N GLU A 104 2.01 -5.20 9.99
CA GLU A 104 1.32 -6.49 9.97
C GLU A 104 -0.07 -6.32 10.58
N GLY A 105 -1.11 -6.73 9.84
CA GLY A 105 -2.48 -6.62 10.33
C GLY A 105 -3.47 -7.28 9.39
N ASP A 106 -4.58 -7.71 9.97
CA ASP A 106 -5.74 -8.19 9.23
C ASP A 106 -6.66 -7.02 8.90
N MET A 107 -6.87 -6.75 7.62
CA MET A 107 -7.72 -5.65 7.15
C MET A 107 -9.19 -5.78 7.59
N THR A 108 -9.63 -6.98 7.97
CA THR A 108 -11.00 -7.23 8.44
C THR A 108 -11.21 -6.86 9.91
N SER A 109 -10.14 -6.70 10.68
CA SER A 109 -10.12 -6.39 12.11
C SER A 109 -9.12 -5.29 12.49
N LEU A 110 -8.83 -4.38 11.56
CA LEU A 110 -7.82 -3.34 11.72
C LEU A 110 -8.20 -2.34 12.82
N ASP A 111 -7.27 -2.09 13.73
CA ASP A 111 -7.37 -0.98 14.69
C ASP A 111 -6.99 0.35 14.00
N ALA A 112 -8.00 1.17 13.75
CA ALA A 112 -7.80 2.48 13.13
C ALA A 112 -6.89 3.39 13.96
N THR A 113 -6.90 3.26 15.28
CA THR A 113 -6.05 4.06 16.19
C THR A 113 -4.58 3.74 15.94
N ALA A 114 -4.22 2.45 15.84
CA ALA A 114 -2.85 2.03 15.56
C ALA A 114 -2.34 2.56 14.21
N VAL A 115 -3.19 2.58 13.18
CA VAL A 115 -2.84 3.15 11.86
C VAL A 115 -2.57 4.65 11.94
N ILE A 116 -3.44 5.38 12.64
CA ILE A 116 -3.28 6.83 12.84
C ILE A 116 -2.00 7.14 13.61
N GLU A 117 -1.67 6.37 14.64
CA GLU A 117 -0.44 6.50 15.41
C GLU A 117 0.80 6.32 14.55
N GLU A 118 0.83 5.28 13.69
CA GLU A 118 1.95 5.06 12.77
C GLU A 118 2.12 6.21 11.77
N ALA A 119 1.03 6.69 11.18
CA ALA A 119 1.07 7.83 10.27
C ALA A 119 1.53 9.12 10.97
N THR A 120 1.07 9.35 12.20
CA THR A 120 1.42 10.53 13.00
C THR A 120 2.91 10.56 13.34
N LYS A 121 3.53 9.41 13.59
CA LYS A 121 4.99 9.30 13.79
C LYS A 121 5.79 9.82 12.60
N MET A 122 5.27 9.60 11.39
CA MET A 122 5.92 10.01 10.15
C MET A 122 5.65 11.48 9.79
N ASN A 123 4.43 11.95 10.02
CA ASN A 123 4.04 13.32 9.71
C ASN A 123 2.93 13.81 10.65
N GLN A 124 3.17 14.88 11.39
CA GLN A 124 2.18 15.47 12.31
C GLN A 124 0.91 15.97 11.60
N ASP A 125 1.00 16.35 10.32
CA ASP A 125 -0.16 16.75 9.54
C ASP A 125 -1.08 15.56 9.20
N ALA A 126 -0.55 14.35 9.15
CA ALA A 126 -1.34 13.12 9.03
C ALA A 126 -2.21 12.83 10.27
N ALA A 127 -1.90 13.44 11.41
CA ALA A 127 -2.69 13.36 12.65
C ALA A 127 -4.12 13.91 12.53
N ARG A 128 -4.43 14.64 11.45
CA ARG A 128 -5.78 15.14 11.18
C ARG A 128 -6.75 14.07 10.68
N GLY A 129 -6.30 12.81 10.54
CA GLY A 129 -7.18 11.67 10.26
C GLY A 129 -7.78 11.61 8.85
N GLU A 130 -7.30 12.44 7.94
CA GLU A 130 -7.74 12.41 6.54
C GLU A 130 -6.89 11.44 5.73
N PHE A 131 -7.20 10.15 5.82
CA PHE A 131 -6.59 9.12 4.96
C PHE A 131 -7.43 8.86 3.72
N ILE A 132 -6.76 8.72 2.58
CA ILE A 132 -7.36 8.07 1.44
C ILE A 132 -7.14 6.58 1.59
N LEU A 133 -8.25 5.87 1.75
CA LEU A 133 -8.26 4.43 1.84
C LEU A 133 -8.16 3.82 0.44
N ILE A 134 -7.16 2.99 0.22
CA ILE A 134 -7.07 2.14 -0.96
C ILE A 134 -7.06 0.69 -0.52
N THR A 135 -8.05 -0.05 -0.99
CA THR A 135 -8.03 -1.49 -0.96
C THR A 135 -7.54 -1.98 -2.31
N VAL A 136 -6.39 -2.62 -2.34
CA VAL A 136 -5.96 -3.34 -3.54
C VAL A 136 -6.63 -4.70 -3.53
N TRP A 137 -7.68 -4.83 -4.32
CA TRP A 137 -8.25 -6.13 -4.62
C TRP A 137 -7.24 -6.88 -5.49
N ALA A 138 -6.58 -7.86 -4.93
CA ALA A 138 -6.07 -8.93 -5.73
C ALA A 138 -7.30 -9.69 -6.24
N ILE A 139 -7.64 -9.47 -7.48
CA ILE A 139 -8.68 -10.25 -8.15
C ILE A 139 -8.11 -11.66 -8.30
N GLY A 140 -8.51 -12.53 -7.39
CA GLY A 140 -8.32 -13.96 -7.52
C GLY A 140 -9.32 -14.54 -8.51
#